data_00982006182d6b098cc8d69922796f1f
#
_entry.id   00982006182d6b098cc8d69922796f1f
#
_cell.length_a   1.000
_cell.length_b   1.000
_cell.length_c   1.000
_cell.angle_alpha   90.00
_cell.angle_beta   90.00
_cell.angle_gamma   90.00
#
_symmetry.space_group_name_H-M   'P 1'
#
loop_
_entity.id
_entity.type
_entity.pdbx_description
1 polymer ?
#
loop_
_entity_poly.entity_id
_entity_poly.type
_entity_poly.pdbx_seq_one_letter_code
_entity_poly.pdbx_strand_id
1 'polypeptide(L)'
;EKTEEEILSQVKEELESLRMFCQIGEGSITVDETEDIDWINNWKKYFKQFYVDDILIIPSWEEVKEEDKDKMIIHIDPGTAFGTGMHETTQLCIRQLKKYVTSETELLDVGTGSGILSIIALKMGAKHAVGTDLDPCAVSAVEENKEVNGIAPESFDMMIGNIIDDKEVQDKVGYECYDIV
;
A
#
# COMPACT_ATOMS: atom_id res chain seq x y z
N GLU A 1 -18.52 21.91 3.27
CA GLU A 1 -18.95 20.54 3.62
C GLU A 1 -20.44 20.45 3.37
N LYS A 2 -20.92 19.38 2.73
CA LYS A 2 -22.35 19.16 2.49
C LYS A 2 -23.01 18.68 3.79
N THR A 3 -24.24 19.11 4.01
CA THR A 3 -25.02 18.58 5.13
C THR A 3 -25.50 17.15 4.83
N GLU A 4 -25.87 16.39 5.88
CA GLU A 4 -26.42 15.03 5.73
C GLU A 4 -27.65 15.02 4.82
N GLU A 5 -28.55 16.00 4.98
CA GLU A 5 -29.73 16.13 4.14
C GLU A 5 -29.39 16.37 2.67
N GLU A 6 -28.37 17.17 2.37
CA GLU A 6 -27.89 17.41 1.00
C GLU A 6 -27.30 16.15 0.38
N ILE A 7 -26.52 15.38 1.15
CA ILE A 7 -25.95 14.09 0.69
C ILE A 7 -27.07 13.08 0.41
N LEU A 8 -28.03 12.95 1.32
CA LEU A 8 -29.18 12.06 1.15
C LEU A 8 -30.03 12.41 -0.07
N SER A 9 -30.27 13.72 -0.29
CA SER A 9 -31.01 14.18 -1.48
C SER A 9 -30.28 13.81 -2.76
N GLN A 10 -28.98 14.05 -2.80
CA GLN A 10 -28.15 13.72 -3.95
C GLN A 10 -28.15 12.21 -4.24
N VAL A 11 -27.96 11.37 -3.22
CA VAL A 11 -27.96 9.91 -3.38
C VAL A 11 -29.31 9.41 -3.89
N LYS A 12 -30.44 9.97 -3.41
CA LYS A 12 -31.77 9.62 -3.90
C LYS A 12 -31.96 9.98 -5.36
N GLU A 13 -31.54 11.18 -5.77
CA GLU A 13 -31.64 11.62 -7.17
C GLU A 13 -30.79 10.75 -8.10
N GLU A 14 -29.58 10.37 -7.68
CA GLU A 14 -28.71 9.50 -8.45
C GLU A 14 -29.28 8.07 -8.56
N LEU A 15 -29.87 7.51 -7.49
CA LEU A 15 -30.54 6.22 -7.53
C LEU A 15 -31.76 6.23 -8.46
N GLU A 16 -32.60 7.27 -8.42
CA GLU A 16 -33.72 7.39 -9.34
C GLU A 16 -33.25 7.52 -10.81
N SER A 17 -32.15 8.23 -11.03
CA SER A 17 -31.53 8.33 -12.36
C SER A 17 -31.07 6.95 -12.87
N LEU A 18 -30.47 6.13 -11.99
CA LEU A 18 -30.01 4.78 -12.32
C LEU A 18 -31.17 3.82 -12.66
N ARG A 19 -32.36 4.02 -12.09
CA ARG A 19 -33.57 3.20 -12.43
C ARG A 19 -33.92 3.21 -13.92
N MET A 20 -33.55 4.27 -14.64
CA MET A 20 -33.78 4.35 -16.08
C MET A 20 -32.86 3.43 -16.89
N PHE A 21 -31.75 2.98 -16.32
CA PHE A 21 -30.73 2.22 -17.02
C PHE A 21 -30.53 0.80 -16.49
N CYS A 22 -30.89 0.55 -15.23
CA CYS A 22 -30.71 -0.76 -14.61
C CYS A 22 -31.73 -1.04 -13.49
N GLN A 23 -31.91 -2.30 -13.13
CA GLN A 23 -32.70 -2.70 -11.98
C GLN A 23 -31.89 -2.53 -10.70
N ILE A 24 -32.25 -1.58 -9.85
CA ILE A 24 -31.54 -1.26 -8.59
C ILE A 24 -32.20 -1.85 -7.33
N GLY A 25 -33.17 -2.78 -7.47
CA GLY A 25 -33.92 -3.32 -6.35
C GLY A 25 -34.83 -2.26 -5.70
N GLU A 26 -35.06 -2.35 -4.39
CA GLU A 26 -35.92 -1.41 -3.65
C GLU A 26 -35.30 -0.01 -3.58
N GLY A 27 -33.98 0.10 -3.60
CA GLY A 27 -33.25 1.38 -3.50
C GLY A 27 -33.50 2.07 -2.14
N SER A 28 -33.67 1.26 -1.06
CA SER A 28 -33.81 1.79 0.30
C SER A 28 -32.47 2.37 0.78
N ILE A 29 -32.53 3.51 1.45
CA ILE A 29 -31.36 4.16 2.07
C ILE A 29 -31.57 4.17 3.57
N THR A 30 -30.61 3.66 4.31
CA THR A 30 -30.55 3.74 5.78
C THR A 30 -29.40 4.64 6.16
N VAL A 31 -29.61 5.52 7.11
CA VAL A 31 -28.57 6.33 7.73
C VAL A 31 -28.35 5.79 9.11
N ASP A 32 -27.13 5.42 9.41
CA ASP A 32 -26.70 4.99 10.72
C ASP A 32 -25.59 5.93 11.22
N GLU A 33 -25.65 6.32 12.47
CA GLU A 33 -24.52 6.98 13.14
C GLU A 33 -23.54 5.89 13.58
N THR A 34 -22.33 5.94 13.05
CA THR A 34 -21.23 5.16 13.64
C THR A 34 -20.70 5.93 14.84
N GLU A 35 -20.59 5.27 16.00
CA GLU A 35 -19.81 5.83 17.12
C GLU A 35 -18.42 6.18 16.60
N ASP A 36 -17.84 7.23 17.15
CA ASP A 36 -16.48 7.69 16.84
C ASP A 36 -15.47 6.65 17.41
N ILE A 37 -15.55 5.45 16.82
CA ILE A 37 -14.62 4.38 17.12
C ILE A 37 -13.30 4.81 16.47
N ASP A 38 -12.24 4.77 17.23
CA ASP A 38 -10.88 5.00 16.78
C ASP A 38 -10.53 4.01 15.65
N TRP A 39 -11.03 4.32 14.45
CA TRP A 39 -10.80 3.53 13.24
C TRP A 39 -9.31 3.42 12.92
N ILE A 40 -8.53 4.43 13.30
CA ILE A 40 -7.09 4.50 13.08
C ILE A 40 -6.37 3.38 13.85
N ASN A 41 -6.88 2.98 15.03
CA ASN A 41 -6.25 1.93 15.83
C ASN A 41 -7.01 0.58 15.80
N ASN A 42 -8.25 0.58 15.36
CA ASN A 42 -9.08 -0.64 15.43
C ASN A 42 -8.65 -1.71 14.42
N TRP A 43 -8.13 -1.32 13.26
CA TRP A 43 -7.60 -2.25 12.24
C TRP A 43 -6.38 -3.04 12.73
N LYS A 44 -5.58 -2.48 13.67
CA LYS A 44 -4.42 -3.16 14.29
C LYS A 44 -4.79 -4.50 14.90
N LYS A 45 -6.04 -4.66 15.37
CA LYS A 45 -6.54 -5.92 15.95
C LYS A 45 -6.75 -7.01 14.91
N TYR A 46 -6.93 -6.64 13.66
CA TYR A 46 -7.22 -7.57 12.56
C TYR A 46 -6.00 -7.88 11.71
N PHE A 47 -4.97 -7.03 11.74
CA PHE A 47 -3.73 -7.29 11.03
C PHE A 47 -2.83 -8.18 11.88
N LYS A 48 -2.55 -9.38 11.35
CA LYS A 48 -1.69 -10.38 11.99
C LYS A 48 -0.56 -10.77 11.07
N GLN A 49 0.52 -11.28 11.66
CA GLN A 49 1.63 -11.83 10.88
C GLN A 49 1.15 -12.91 9.89
N PHE A 50 1.78 -12.97 8.74
CA PHE A 50 1.56 -13.99 7.72
C PHE A 50 2.84 -14.28 6.95
N TYR A 51 2.82 -15.34 6.15
CA TYR A 51 3.99 -15.78 5.40
C TYR A 51 3.74 -15.70 3.89
N VAL A 52 4.77 -15.26 3.18
CA VAL A 52 4.90 -15.46 1.74
C VAL A 52 6.14 -16.31 1.51
N ASP A 53 5.95 -17.59 1.34
CA ASP A 53 6.99 -18.63 1.31
C ASP A 53 7.86 -18.60 2.60
N ASP A 54 9.14 -18.22 2.50
CA ASP A 54 10.12 -18.10 3.60
C ASP A 54 10.23 -16.66 4.16
N ILE A 55 9.37 -15.74 3.72
CA ILE A 55 9.34 -14.37 4.21
C ILE A 55 8.22 -14.25 5.24
N LEU A 56 8.55 -13.78 6.43
CA LEU A 56 7.59 -13.40 7.45
C LEU A 56 7.27 -11.92 7.32
N ILE A 57 6.00 -11.59 7.10
CA ILE A 57 5.49 -10.23 7.14
C ILE A 57 4.73 -10.07 8.46
N ILE A 58 5.17 -9.11 9.26
CA ILE A 58 4.75 -8.94 10.65
C ILE A 58 4.62 -7.45 10.99
N PRO A 59 3.58 -7.02 11.72
CA PRO A 59 3.52 -5.65 12.21
C PRO A 59 4.60 -5.37 13.26
N SER A 60 5.04 -4.11 13.39
CA SER A 60 6.12 -3.73 14.30
C SER A 60 5.80 -3.96 15.78
N TRP A 61 4.52 -4.02 16.16
CA TRP A 61 4.06 -4.27 17.54
C TRP A 61 3.96 -5.75 17.91
N GLU A 62 4.17 -6.68 16.98
CA GLU A 62 4.22 -8.11 17.28
C GLU A 62 5.66 -8.61 17.43
N GLU A 63 5.87 -9.54 18.36
CA GLU A 63 7.17 -10.13 18.57
C GLU A 63 7.41 -11.30 17.60
N VAL A 64 8.62 -11.34 17.03
CA VAL A 64 9.06 -12.44 16.17
C VAL A 64 9.30 -13.67 17.03
N LYS A 65 8.66 -14.79 16.69
CA LYS A 65 8.84 -16.05 17.41
C LYS A 65 10.22 -16.63 17.17
N GLU A 66 10.71 -17.43 18.13
CA GLU A 66 12.02 -18.07 18.04
C GLU A 66 12.19 -18.92 16.78
N GLU A 67 11.13 -19.61 16.36
CA GLU A 67 11.09 -20.47 15.16
C GLU A 67 11.21 -19.70 13.83
N ASP A 68 11.05 -18.38 13.86
CA ASP A 68 11.05 -17.53 12.67
C ASP A 68 12.31 -16.67 12.52
N LYS A 69 13.21 -16.71 13.49
CA LYS A 69 14.41 -15.85 13.50
C LYS A 69 15.35 -16.06 12.31
N ASP A 70 15.31 -17.24 11.71
CA ASP A 70 16.14 -17.58 10.54
C ASP A 70 15.48 -17.18 9.21
N LYS A 71 14.25 -16.66 9.24
CA LYS A 71 13.52 -16.20 8.04
C LYS A 71 13.85 -14.76 7.69
N MET A 72 13.55 -14.38 6.47
CA MET A 72 13.51 -12.96 6.12
C MET A 72 12.31 -12.32 6.81
N ILE A 73 12.56 -11.38 7.71
CA ILE A 73 11.53 -10.69 8.47
C ILE A 73 11.33 -9.29 7.87
N ILE A 74 10.08 -8.98 7.56
CA ILE A 74 9.66 -7.69 7.03
C ILE A 74 8.60 -7.12 7.95
N HIS A 75 8.91 -6.01 8.57
CA HIS A 75 7.96 -5.26 9.39
C HIS A 75 7.15 -4.33 8.49
N ILE A 76 5.84 -4.48 8.50
CA ILE A 76 4.92 -3.59 7.77
C ILE A 76 3.84 -3.13 8.73
N ASP A 77 3.80 -1.84 8.95
CA ASP A 77 2.72 -1.18 9.64
C ASP A 77 1.78 -0.58 8.58
N PRO A 78 0.65 -1.23 8.30
CA PRO A 78 -0.31 -0.71 7.35
C PRO A 78 -1.04 0.47 7.99
N GLY A 79 -0.45 1.65 7.98
CA GLY A 79 -1.06 2.87 8.49
C GLY A 79 -2.37 3.24 7.76
N THR A 80 -2.51 4.48 7.38
CA THR A 80 -3.61 4.96 6.53
C THR A 80 -3.37 4.67 5.04
N ALA A 81 -2.13 4.30 4.65
CA ALA A 81 -1.78 3.95 3.28
C ALA A 81 -2.19 2.50 2.95
N PHE A 82 -2.53 2.25 1.69
CA PHE A 82 -2.81 0.90 1.19
C PHE A 82 -1.54 0.05 1.15
N GLY A 83 -1.66 -1.28 1.34
CA GLY A 83 -0.51 -2.18 1.13
C GLY A 83 -0.11 -2.99 2.37
N THR A 84 -1.05 -3.80 2.91
CA THR A 84 -0.75 -4.75 4.00
C THR A 84 0.09 -5.95 3.54
N GLY A 85 0.22 -6.17 2.23
CA GLY A 85 0.85 -7.36 1.67
C GLY A 85 -0.01 -8.63 1.66
N MET A 86 -1.17 -8.62 2.31
CA MET A 86 -2.05 -9.80 2.43
C MET A 86 -2.77 -10.16 1.11
N HIS A 87 -2.91 -9.20 0.20
CA HIS A 87 -3.60 -9.43 -1.06
C HIS A 87 -2.79 -10.37 -1.96
N GLU A 88 -3.47 -11.29 -2.64
CA GLU A 88 -2.83 -12.31 -3.49
C GLU A 88 -1.96 -11.71 -4.59
N THR A 89 -2.33 -10.56 -5.14
CA THR A 89 -1.52 -9.87 -6.15
C THR A 89 -0.18 -9.42 -5.59
N THR A 90 -0.16 -8.84 -4.38
CA THR A 90 1.08 -8.45 -3.69
C THR A 90 1.96 -9.67 -3.42
N GLN A 91 1.36 -10.77 -2.93
CA GLN A 91 2.10 -12.01 -2.71
C GLN A 91 2.68 -12.59 -4.00
N LEU A 92 1.96 -12.49 -5.13
CA LEU A 92 2.48 -12.91 -6.45
C LEU A 92 3.66 -12.03 -6.88
N CYS A 93 3.59 -10.71 -6.70
CA CYS A 93 4.69 -9.79 -6.97
C CYS A 93 5.92 -10.15 -6.11
N ILE A 94 5.75 -10.41 -4.81
CA ILE A 94 6.83 -10.84 -3.92
C ILE A 94 7.51 -12.11 -4.43
N ARG A 95 6.73 -13.11 -4.88
CA ARG A 95 7.27 -14.35 -5.46
C ARG A 95 8.01 -14.11 -6.79
N GLN A 96 7.63 -13.10 -7.56
CA GLN A 96 8.38 -12.72 -8.75
C GLN A 96 9.68 -11.98 -8.38
N LEU A 97 9.64 -11.04 -7.44
CA LEU A 97 10.85 -10.36 -6.95
C LEU A 97 11.94 -11.37 -6.53
N LYS A 98 11.59 -12.45 -5.83
CA LYS A 98 12.53 -13.54 -5.47
C LYS A 98 13.26 -14.16 -6.66
N LYS A 99 12.72 -14.09 -7.86
CA LYS A 99 13.32 -14.71 -9.06
C LYS A 99 14.24 -13.74 -9.82
N TYR A 100 13.94 -12.45 -9.74
CA TYR A 100 14.55 -11.46 -10.64
C TYR A 100 15.43 -10.44 -9.92
N VAL A 101 15.25 -10.24 -8.61
CA VAL A 101 16.09 -9.30 -7.85
C VAL A 101 17.52 -9.82 -7.75
N THR A 102 18.46 -8.94 -8.03
CA THR A 102 19.91 -9.13 -7.88
C THR A 102 20.52 -7.92 -7.16
N SER A 103 21.82 -7.98 -6.85
CA SER A 103 22.53 -6.85 -6.24
C SER A 103 22.68 -5.62 -7.14
N GLU A 104 22.38 -5.74 -8.43
CA GLU A 104 22.44 -4.63 -9.38
C GLU A 104 21.07 -4.06 -9.71
N THR A 105 19.99 -4.68 -9.20
CA THR A 105 18.62 -4.32 -9.54
C THR A 105 18.25 -2.91 -9.10
N GLU A 106 17.86 -2.09 -10.06
CA GLU A 106 17.16 -0.81 -9.90
C GLU A 106 15.65 -1.06 -10.06
N LEU A 107 14.86 -0.77 -9.05
CA LEU A 107 13.43 -1.06 -9.01
C LEU A 107 12.60 0.22 -9.05
N LEU A 108 11.53 0.23 -9.86
CA LEU A 108 10.48 1.25 -9.82
C LEU A 108 9.17 0.62 -9.35
N ASP A 109 8.62 1.14 -8.26
CA ASP A 109 7.36 0.68 -7.64
C ASP A 109 6.26 1.73 -7.84
N VAL A 110 5.41 1.52 -8.83
CA VAL A 110 4.33 2.44 -9.19
C VAL A 110 3.06 2.11 -8.38
N GLY A 111 2.61 3.06 -7.57
CA GLY A 111 1.55 2.80 -6.58
C GLY A 111 2.11 2.07 -5.36
N THR A 112 3.23 2.55 -4.85
CA THR A 112 4.03 1.85 -3.81
C THR A 112 3.29 1.65 -2.48
N GLY A 113 2.31 2.51 -2.16
CA GLY A 113 1.52 2.44 -0.93
C GLY A 113 2.39 2.43 0.33
N SER A 114 2.39 1.33 1.05
CA SER A 114 3.23 1.13 2.25
C SER A 114 4.73 0.94 1.95
N GLY A 115 5.12 0.83 0.69
CA GLY A 115 6.49 0.53 0.27
C GLY A 115 6.87 -0.96 0.36
N ILE A 116 5.92 -1.85 0.62
CA ILE A 116 6.21 -3.26 0.91
C ILE A 116 7.02 -3.97 -0.17
N LEU A 117 6.69 -3.76 -1.46
CA LEU A 117 7.41 -4.43 -2.56
C LEU A 117 8.84 -3.91 -2.69
N SER A 118 9.02 -2.58 -2.59
CA SER A 118 10.33 -1.93 -2.59
C SER A 118 11.19 -2.38 -1.40
N ILE A 119 10.63 -2.40 -0.19
CA ILE A 119 11.33 -2.83 1.03
C ILE A 119 11.77 -4.29 0.91
N ILE A 120 10.89 -5.18 0.43
CA ILE A 120 11.22 -6.59 0.22
C ILE A 120 12.33 -6.74 -0.82
N ALA A 121 12.26 -6.02 -1.95
CA ALA A 121 13.30 -6.05 -2.96
C ALA A 121 14.67 -5.61 -2.40
N LEU A 122 14.71 -4.54 -1.62
CA LEU A 122 15.93 -4.06 -0.96
C LEU A 122 16.46 -5.06 0.07
N LYS A 123 15.60 -5.69 0.84
CA LYS A 123 16.00 -6.77 1.79
C LYS A 123 16.49 -8.01 1.06
N MET A 124 16.05 -8.27 -0.17
CA MET A 124 16.61 -9.30 -1.06
C MET A 124 17.94 -8.90 -1.69
N GLY A 125 18.36 -7.66 -1.52
CA GLY A 125 19.63 -7.16 -2.01
C GLY A 125 19.57 -6.30 -3.25
N ALA A 126 18.39 -5.80 -3.67
CA ALA A 126 18.31 -4.79 -4.73
C ALA A 126 19.16 -3.58 -4.37
N LYS A 127 19.75 -2.97 -5.40
CA LYS A 127 20.67 -1.85 -5.24
C LYS A 127 19.94 -0.59 -4.80
N HIS A 128 18.80 -0.31 -5.42
CA HIS A 128 18.01 0.89 -5.16
C HIS A 128 16.55 0.70 -5.56
N ALA A 129 15.65 1.42 -4.93
CA ALA A 129 14.24 1.47 -5.27
C ALA A 129 13.73 2.91 -5.37
N VAL A 130 12.83 3.15 -6.31
CA VAL A 130 12.04 4.38 -6.41
C VAL A 130 10.57 4.01 -6.33
N GLY A 131 9.85 4.60 -5.40
CA GLY A 131 8.40 4.45 -5.25
C GLY A 131 7.67 5.71 -5.71
N THR A 132 6.55 5.53 -6.40
CA THR A 132 5.62 6.62 -6.70
C THR A 132 4.24 6.30 -6.19
N ASP A 133 3.49 7.29 -5.71
CA ASP A 133 2.10 7.14 -5.31
C ASP A 133 1.33 8.44 -5.55
N LEU A 134 -0.01 8.33 -5.64
CA LEU A 134 -0.90 9.48 -5.72
C LEU A 134 -1.30 9.98 -4.32
N ASP A 135 -1.31 9.08 -3.34
CA ASP A 135 -1.73 9.38 -1.97
C ASP A 135 -0.57 9.95 -1.16
N PRO A 136 -0.67 11.21 -0.67
CA PRO A 136 0.35 11.79 0.20
C PRO A 136 0.62 10.98 1.48
N CYS A 137 -0.35 10.18 1.96
CA CYS A 137 -0.17 9.31 3.11
C CYS A 137 0.88 8.22 2.90
N ALA A 138 1.19 7.88 1.63
CA ALA A 138 2.22 6.91 1.30
C ALA A 138 3.62 7.37 1.72
N VAL A 139 3.91 8.69 1.76
CA VAL A 139 5.22 9.21 2.18
C VAL A 139 5.53 8.80 3.61
N SER A 140 4.63 9.11 4.54
CA SER A 140 4.84 8.77 5.96
C SER A 140 4.89 7.26 6.16
N ALA A 141 4.01 6.51 5.49
CA ALA A 141 4.00 5.05 5.59
C ALA A 141 5.30 4.41 5.09
N VAL A 142 5.83 4.87 3.95
CA VAL A 142 7.11 4.40 3.41
C VAL A 142 8.26 4.73 4.36
N GLU A 143 8.34 5.97 4.88
CA GLU A 143 9.42 6.36 5.79
C GLU A 143 9.39 5.56 7.11
N GLU A 144 8.22 5.37 7.72
CA GLU A 144 8.05 4.56 8.92
C GLU A 144 8.46 3.09 8.66
N ASN A 145 8.00 2.51 7.54
CA ASN A 145 8.33 1.14 7.18
C ASN A 145 9.81 0.96 6.78
N LYS A 146 10.45 1.97 6.17
CA LYS A 146 11.91 1.97 5.94
C LYS A 146 12.67 1.91 7.25
N GLU A 147 12.32 2.77 8.21
CA GLU A 147 12.98 2.85 9.51
C GLU A 147 12.92 1.53 10.27
N VAL A 148 11.72 0.94 10.43
CA VAL A 148 11.55 -0.32 11.17
C VAL A 148 12.23 -1.52 10.51
N ASN A 149 12.47 -1.46 9.19
CA ASN A 149 13.20 -2.49 8.45
C ASN A 149 14.70 -2.22 8.33
N GLY A 150 15.20 -1.10 8.84
CA GLY A 150 16.60 -0.72 8.74
C GLY A 150 17.06 -0.48 7.29
N ILE A 151 16.17 0.04 6.44
CA ILE A 151 16.51 0.44 5.07
C ILE A 151 17.22 1.79 5.12
N ALA A 152 18.39 1.88 4.48
CA ALA A 152 19.13 3.13 4.40
C ALA A 152 18.32 4.19 3.64
N PRO A 153 18.24 5.43 4.13
CA PRO A 153 17.45 6.50 3.49
C PRO A 153 17.72 6.66 2.00
N GLU A 154 19.00 6.56 1.61
CA GLU A 154 19.47 6.69 0.23
C GLU A 154 19.16 5.50 -0.69
N SER A 155 18.66 4.39 -0.13
CA SER A 155 18.34 3.18 -0.92
C SER A 155 16.92 3.17 -1.45
N PHE A 156 16.06 4.05 -0.95
CA PHE A 156 14.66 4.10 -1.36
C PHE A 156 14.15 5.55 -1.43
N ASP A 157 13.96 6.03 -2.64
CA ASP A 157 13.37 7.34 -2.91
C ASP A 157 11.85 7.24 -3.09
N MET A 158 11.10 8.17 -2.47
CA MET A 158 9.65 8.24 -2.57
C MET A 158 9.21 9.55 -3.23
N MET A 159 8.30 9.49 -4.21
CA MET A 159 7.75 10.64 -4.91
C MET A 159 6.24 10.59 -4.97
N ILE A 160 5.58 11.73 -4.70
CA ILE A 160 4.13 11.87 -4.90
C ILE A 160 3.86 12.47 -6.27
N GLY A 161 2.96 11.84 -7.00
CA GLY A 161 2.47 12.32 -8.28
C GLY A 161 2.03 11.22 -9.22
N ASN A 162 1.37 11.62 -10.29
CA ASN A 162 0.89 10.70 -11.32
C ASN A 162 1.97 10.48 -12.39
N ILE A 163 2.71 9.38 -12.29
CA ILE A 163 3.77 9.05 -13.26
C ILE A 163 3.24 8.88 -14.70
N ILE A 164 1.93 8.67 -14.90
CA ILE A 164 1.34 8.51 -16.23
C ILE A 164 1.21 9.87 -16.94
N ASP A 165 0.76 10.89 -16.21
CA ASP A 165 0.37 12.19 -16.79
C ASP A 165 1.29 13.35 -16.38
N ASP A 166 2.03 13.22 -15.27
CA ASP A 166 2.86 14.28 -14.72
C ASP A 166 4.29 14.18 -15.27
N LYS A 167 4.61 15.13 -16.16
CA LYS A 167 5.93 15.22 -16.79
C LYS A 167 7.05 15.47 -15.81
N GLU A 168 6.79 16.23 -14.73
CA GLU A 168 7.82 16.50 -13.72
C GLU A 168 8.17 15.23 -12.92
N VAL A 169 7.15 14.42 -12.61
CA VAL A 169 7.36 13.13 -11.96
C VAL A 169 8.14 12.18 -12.87
N GLN A 170 7.74 12.08 -14.15
CA GLN A 170 8.44 11.26 -15.14
C GLN A 170 9.92 11.66 -15.28
N ASP A 171 10.20 12.95 -15.38
CA ASP A 171 11.56 13.46 -15.55
C ASP A 171 12.43 13.25 -14.30
N LYS A 172 11.84 13.27 -13.09
CA LYS A 172 12.53 12.98 -11.83
C LYS A 172 12.78 11.49 -11.64
N VAL A 173 11.79 10.66 -11.95
CA VAL A 173 11.89 9.20 -11.89
C VAL A 173 12.95 8.71 -12.89
N GLY A 174 12.96 9.29 -14.08
CA GLY A 174 13.87 8.91 -15.16
C GLY A 174 13.26 7.90 -16.13
N TYR A 175 13.96 7.67 -17.21
CA TYR A 175 13.52 6.80 -18.30
C TYR A 175 14.54 5.70 -18.56
N GLU A 176 14.05 4.48 -18.82
CA GLU A 176 14.87 3.33 -19.23
C GLU A 176 16.03 3.02 -18.26
N CYS A 177 15.84 3.28 -16.95
CA CYS A 177 16.88 3.11 -15.95
C CYS A 177 16.53 2.06 -14.86
N TYR A 178 15.43 1.33 -15.00
CA TYR A 178 14.99 0.31 -14.05
C TYR A 178 15.00 -1.07 -14.69
N ASP A 179 15.43 -2.06 -13.91
CA ASP A 179 15.44 -3.47 -14.32
C ASP A 179 14.07 -4.11 -14.04
N ILE A 180 13.37 -3.63 -13.01
CA ILE A 180 12.04 -4.12 -12.59
C ILE A 180 11.11 -2.92 -12.40
N VAL A 181 9.91 -3.02 -12.95
CA VAL A 181 8.81 -2.07 -12.77
C VAL A 181 7.57 -2.80 -12.30
#